data_4874d03e016fd76ad808007a4b49de78
#
_entry.id   4874d03e016fd76ad808007a4b49de78
#
_cell.length_a   1.000
_cell.length_b   1.000
_cell.length_c   1.000
_cell.angle_alpha   90.00
_cell.angle_beta   90.00
_cell.angle_gamma   90.00
#
_symmetry.space_group_name_H-M   'P 1'
#
loop_
_entity.id
_entity.type
_entity.pdbx_description
1 polymer ?
#
loop_
_entity_poly.entity_id
_entity_poly.type
_entity_poly.pdbx_seq_one_letter_code
_entity_poly.pdbx_strand_id
1 'polypeptide(L)'
;MRAGLICVAMEGERLDALDIPLMVPDNTEFHKTAFTVSVDYFHGTTTGISAADRAATVLALIDEKSRPADFARPGHIFPLRANPRGVLARPGHTEAAVALARLAGLAASGVICEVANDDGTMARLPELKRFAQHHALRLITIKDLIAYVRRQESVRELEPADIRSVA
;
A
#
# COMPACT_ATOMS: atom_id res chain seq x y z
N MET A 1 -15.16 7.44 -13.24
CA MET A 1 -13.81 6.84 -13.04
C MET A 1 -13.99 5.36 -12.73
N ARG A 2 -13.41 4.51 -13.52
CA ARG A 2 -13.41 3.07 -13.26
C ARG A 2 -12.12 2.73 -12.51
N ALA A 3 -12.26 2.06 -11.38
CA ALA A 3 -11.16 1.65 -10.53
C ALA A 3 -10.92 0.15 -10.70
N GLY A 4 -9.67 -0.26 -10.56
CA GLY A 4 -9.28 -1.66 -10.44
C GLY A 4 -9.57 -2.23 -9.05
N LEU A 5 -8.76 -3.15 -8.61
CA LEU A 5 -8.87 -3.75 -7.27
C LEU A 5 -8.30 -2.81 -6.21
N ILE A 6 -9.09 -2.50 -5.19
CA ILE A 6 -8.59 -1.68 -4.08
C ILE A 6 -7.76 -2.56 -3.16
N CYS A 7 -6.47 -2.26 -3.09
CA CYS A 7 -5.51 -2.94 -2.25
C CYS A 7 -4.91 -1.97 -1.22
N VAL A 8 -4.42 -2.52 -0.10
CA VAL A 8 -3.73 -1.78 0.95
C VAL A 8 -2.34 -2.37 1.13
N ALA A 9 -1.33 -1.67 0.62
CA ALA A 9 0.05 -2.03 0.84
C ALA A 9 0.42 -1.79 2.31
N MET A 10 0.99 -2.78 2.99
CA MET A 10 1.30 -2.74 4.43
C MET A 10 2.58 -3.49 4.75
N GLU A 11 3.16 -3.15 5.87
CA GLU A 11 4.27 -3.92 6.44
C GLU A 11 3.82 -5.28 6.97
N GLY A 12 4.70 -6.27 6.85
CA GLY A 12 4.44 -7.63 7.29
C GLY A 12 4.11 -7.72 8.79
N GLU A 13 4.84 -6.99 9.62
CA GLU A 13 4.66 -6.98 11.08
C GLU A 13 3.23 -6.57 11.47
N ARG A 14 2.65 -5.58 10.79
CA ARG A 14 1.28 -5.17 11.06
C ARG A 14 0.27 -6.22 10.65
N LEU A 15 0.48 -6.88 9.51
CA LEU A 15 -0.36 -7.98 9.05
C LEU A 15 -0.30 -9.18 10.00
N ASP A 16 0.89 -9.49 10.51
CA ASP A 16 1.09 -10.56 11.50
C ASP A 16 0.38 -10.23 12.84
N ALA A 17 0.48 -8.99 13.31
CA ALA A 17 -0.22 -8.53 14.50
C ALA A 17 -1.75 -8.61 14.38
N LEU A 18 -2.28 -8.51 13.16
CA LEU A 18 -3.71 -8.63 12.85
C LEU A 18 -4.12 -10.06 12.46
N ASP A 19 -3.21 -11.02 12.48
CA ASP A 19 -3.44 -12.41 12.02
C ASP A 19 -4.05 -12.46 10.61
N ILE A 20 -3.46 -11.68 9.68
CA ILE A 20 -3.85 -11.64 8.27
C ILE A 20 -2.79 -12.38 7.45
N PRO A 21 -2.99 -13.69 7.19
CA PRO A 21 -2.02 -14.52 6.48
C PRO A 21 -2.02 -14.27 4.98
N LEU A 22 -1.00 -14.78 4.30
CA LEU A 22 -0.99 -14.85 2.84
C LEU A 22 -2.21 -15.63 2.32
N MET A 23 -2.75 -15.19 1.19
CA MET A 23 -3.93 -15.79 0.57
C MET A 23 -3.68 -17.24 0.13
N VAL A 24 -2.47 -17.52 -0.31
CA VAL A 24 -2.04 -18.87 -0.74
C VAL A 24 -0.63 -19.15 -0.23
N PRO A 25 -0.31 -20.42 0.13
CA PRO A 25 1.05 -20.79 0.52
C PRO A 25 2.01 -20.72 -0.67
N ASP A 26 1.56 -21.13 -1.85
CA ASP A 26 2.31 -21.13 -3.10
C ASP A 26 1.77 -20.03 -4.04
N ASN A 27 2.50 -18.93 -4.14
CA ASN A 27 2.12 -17.82 -5.01
C ASN A 27 2.61 -18.09 -6.43
N THR A 28 1.68 -18.37 -7.35
CA THR A 28 1.94 -18.60 -8.79
C THR A 28 1.71 -17.33 -9.64
N GLU A 29 1.32 -16.20 -9.03
CA GLU A 29 1.07 -14.93 -9.73
C GLU A 29 2.38 -14.42 -10.37
N PHE A 30 2.27 -13.86 -11.59
CA PHE A 30 3.41 -13.48 -12.44
C PHE A 30 4.37 -12.49 -11.75
N HIS A 31 3.85 -11.48 -11.06
CA HIS A 31 4.64 -10.47 -10.32
C HIS A 31 4.96 -10.89 -8.89
N LYS A 32 4.48 -12.07 -8.45
CA LYS A 32 4.63 -12.54 -7.07
C LYS A 32 4.14 -11.52 -6.04
N THR A 33 3.07 -10.80 -6.37
CA THR A 33 2.44 -9.87 -5.43
C THR A 33 1.92 -10.65 -4.23
N ALA A 34 2.37 -10.28 -3.05
CA ALA A 34 2.05 -11.01 -1.82
C ALA A 34 0.66 -10.63 -1.28
N PHE A 35 -0.37 -11.08 -1.99
CA PHE A 35 -1.75 -10.94 -1.52
C PHE A 35 -1.95 -11.69 -0.22
N THR A 36 -2.66 -11.06 0.70
CA THR A 36 -3.16 -11.68 1.92
C THR A 36 -4.64 -12.01 1.78
N VAL A 37 -5.19 -12.73 2.74
CA VAL A 37 -6.64 -12.92 2.86
C VAL A 37 -7.31 -11.54 2.91
N SER A 38 -8.39 -11.37 2.15
CA SER A 38 -9.16 -10.13 2.14
C SER A 38 -9.94 -9.97 3.44
N VAL A 39 -10.19 -8.74 3.86
CA VAL A 39 -10.80 -8.42 5.14
C VAL A 39 -11.85 -7.32 5.03
N ASP A 40 -12.78 -7.31 5.99
CA ASP A 40 -13.67 -6.18 6.29
C ASP A 40 -13.67 -5.91 7.79
N TYR A 41 -13.74 -4.65 8.18
CA TYR A 41 -13.88 -4.24 9.57
C TYR A 41 -15.32 -4.45 10.05
N PHE A 42 -15.49 -5.05 11.24
CA PHE A 42 -16.83 -5.37 11.77
C PHE A 42 -17.59 -4.16 12.30
N HIS A 43 -16.89 -3.19 12.90
CA HIS A 43 -17.57 -2.17 13.68
C HIS A 43 -17.96 -0.98 12.82
N GLY A 44 -19.25 -0.65 12.80
CA GLY A 44 -19.77 0.52 12.08
C GLY A 44 -19.80 0.36 10.56
N THR A 45 -19.64 -0.86 10.04
CA THR A 45 -19.77 -1.20 8.62
C THR A 45 -21.06 -1.99 8.36
N THR A 46 -21.46 -2.08 7.10
CA THR A 46 -22.62 -2.85 6.66
C THR A 46 -22.18 -4.13 5.94
N THR A 47 -22.19 -4.13 4.61
CA THR A 47 -21.76 -5.29 3.81
C THR A 47 -20.27 -5.29 3.47
N GLY A 48 -19.53 -4.27 3.87
CA GLY A 48 -18.09 -4.11 3.59
C GLY A 48 -17.76 -3.47 2.24
N ILE A 49 -18.69 -3.44 1.27
CA ILE A 49 -18.40 -3.04 -0.12
C ILE A 49 -18.58 -1.55 -0.38
N SER A 50 -19.37 -0.82 0.42
CA SER A 50 -19.56 0.61 0.23
C SER A 50 -18.23 1.37 0.34
N ALA A 51 -18.14 2.57 -0.24
CA ALA A 51 -16.95 3.39 -0.10
C ALA A 51 -16.65 3.73 1.37
N ALA A 52 -17.70 3.96 2.17
CA ALA A 52 -17.58 4.21 3.60
C ALA A 52 -17.06 2.98 4.36
N ASP A 53 -17.61 1.80 4.11
CA ASP A 53 -17.17 0.56 4.73
C ASP A 53 -15.71 0.23 4.41
N ARG A 54 -15.32 0.40 3.14
CA ARG A 54 -13.93 0.18 2.71
C ARG A 54 -12.97 1.18 3.35
N ALA A 55 -13.38 2.45 3.47
CA ALA A 55 -12.59 3.46 4.16
C ALA A 55 -12.43 3.13 5.65
N ALA A 56 -13.50 2.70 6.32
CA ALA A 56 -13.45 2.25 7.71
C ALA A 56 -12.50 1.06 7.89
N THR A 57 -12.56 0.08 6.98
CA THR A 57 -11.65 -1.08 6.99
C THR A 57 -10.18 -0.65 6.81
N VAL A 58 -9.89 0.25 5.87
CA VAL A 58 -8.54 0.78 5.65
C VAL A 58 -8.00 1.50 6.89
N LEU A 59 -8.82 2.34 7.51
CA LEU A 59 -8.44 3.05 8.74
C LEU A 59 -8.20 2.09 9.91
N ALA A 60 -9.06 1.08 10.07
CA ALA A 60 -8.89 0.07 11.11
C ALA A 60 -7.61 -0.77 10.91
N LEU A 61 -7.20 -1.05 9.67
CA LEU A 61 -5.97 -1.79 9.38
C LEU A 61 -4.71 -1.08 9.92
N ILE A 62 -4.69 0.24 9.96
CA ILE A 62 -3.56 1.04 10.45
C ILE A 62 -3.72 1.49 11.91
N ASP A 63 -4.89 1.35 12.52
CA ASP A 63 -5.11 1.71 13.92
C ASP A 63 -4.47 0.66 14.84
N GLU A 64 -3.47 1.07 15.61
CA GLU A 64 -2.75 0.21 16.56
C GLU A 64 -3.66 -0.49 17.58
N LYS A 65 -4.84 0.07 17.85
CA LYS A 65 -5.82 -0.51 18.78
C LYS A 65 -6.62 -1.65 18.19
N SER A 66 -6.66 -1.78 16.87
CA SER A 66 -7.38 -2.86 16.18
C SER A 66 -6.72 -4.21 16.43
N ARG A 67 -7.57 -5.21 16.65
CA ARG A 67 -7.21 -6.61 16.97
C ARG A 67 -7.65 -7.55 15.86
N PRO A 68 -7.13 -8.78 15.78
CA PRO A 68 -7.55 -9.78 14.80
C PRO A 68 -9.05 -10.02 14.76
N ALA A 69 -9.73 -10.01 15.93
CA ALA A 69 -11.16 -10.24 16.05
C ALA A 69 -12.04 -9.11 15.47
N ASP A 70 -11.46 -7.96 15.18
CA ASP A 70 -12.21 -6.82 14.63
C ASP A 70 -12.45 -6.95 13.11
N PHE A 71 -11.89 -7.98 12.48
CA PHE A 71 -11.93 -8.17 11.03
C PHE A 71 -12.62 -9.47 10.61
N ALA A 72 -13.60 -9.34 9.71
CA ALA A 72 -14.15 -10.46 8.95
C ALA A 72 -13.13 -10.96 7.91
N ARG A 73 -13.14 -12.25 7.65
CA ARG A 73 -12.35 -12.94 6.63
C ARG A 73 -13.21 -13.99 5.94
N PRO A 74 -13.39 -13.96 4.61
CA PRO A 74 -12.93 -12.94 3.66
C PRO A 74 -13.70 -11.61 3.77
N GLY A 75 -13.20 -10.58 3.07
CA GLY A 75 -13.83 -9.26 2.97
C GLY A 75 -13.58 -8.61 1.60
N HIS A 76 -13.72 -7.29 1.53
CA HIS A 76 -13.67 -6.53 0.27
C HIS A 76 -12.42 -5.64 0.14
N ILE A 77 -11.57 -5.57 1.17
CA ILE A 77 -10.25 -4.93 1.12
C ILE A 77 -9.18 -6.01 1.05
N PHE A 78 -8.20 -5.81 0.17
CA PHE A 78 -7.11 -6.73 -0.09
C PHE A 78 -5.78 -6.15 0.42
N PRO A 79 -5.34 -6.52 1.64
CA PRO A 79 -4.02 -6.14 2.10
C PRO A 79 -2.94 -6.85 1.28
N LEU A 80 -1.83 -6.12 1.03
CA LEU A 80 -0.65 -6.64 0.33
C LEU A 80 0.55 -6.52 1.27
N ARG A 81 1.24 -7.62 1.46
CA ARG A 81 2.46 -7.67 2.27
C ARG A 81 3.63 -7.08 1.48
N ALA A 82 4.15 -5.94 1.92
CA ALA A 82 5.34 -5.36 1.34
C ALA A 82 6.60 -6.19 1.69
N ASN A 83 7.57 -6.18 0.79
CA ASN A 83 8.89 -6.75 1.07
C ASN A 83 9.54 -5.96 2.23
N PRO A 84 10.05 -6.63 3.28
CA PRO A 84 10.62 -5.94 4.45
C PRO A 84 11.84 -5.06 4.12
N ARG A 85 12.55 -5.36 3.03
CA ARG A 85 13.67 -4.55 2.54
C ARG A 85 13.22 -3.43 1.59
N GLY A 86 11.90 -3.20 1.45
CA GLY A 86 11.30 -2.09 0.73
C GLY A 86 11.54 -2.05 -0.77
N VAL A 87 11.34 -0.86 -1.36
CA VAL A 87 11.36 -0.60 -2.80
C VAL A 87 12.73 -0.83 -3.45
N LEU A 88 13.81 -0.83 -2.67
CA LEU A 88 15.16 -1.13 -3.18
C LEU A 88 15.36 -2.62 -3.47
N ALA A 89 14.69 -3.49 -2.71
CA ALA A 89 14.76 -4.94 -2.90
C ALA A 89 13.71 -5.44 -3.90
N ARG A 90 12.51 -4.87 -3.86
CA ARG A 90 11.44 -5.18 -4.82
C ARG A 90 10.86 -3.88 -5.37
N PRO A 91 11.17 -3.52 -6.63
CA PRO A 91 10.70 -2.29 -7.26
C PRO A 91 9.22 -2.42 -7.68
N GLY A 92 8.33 -2.64 -6.70
CA GLY A 92 6.89 -2.84 -6.90
C GLY A 92 6.06 -1.68 -6.35
N HIS A 93 4.81 -1.56 -6.82
CA HIS A 93 3.87 -0.54 -6.35
C HIS A 93 3.51 -0.73 -4.86
N THR A 94 3.49 -1.96 -4.37
CA THR A 94 3.28 -2.29 -2.95
C THR A 94 4.34 -1.63 -2.08
N GLU A 95 5.62 -1.85 -2.40
CA GLU A 95 6.74 -1.27 -1.67
C GLU A 95 6.83 0.24 -1.86
N ALA A 96 6.48 0.73 -3.06
CA ALA A 96 6.45 2.16 -3.35
C ALA A 96 5.42 2.90 -2.49
N ALA A 97 4.22 2.34 -2.30
CA ALA A 97 3.18 2.92 -1.47
C ALA A 97 3.62 3.03 0.00
N VAL A 98 4.21 1.97 0.55
CA VAL A 98 4.75 1.97 1.91
C VAL A 98 5.91 2.97 2.06
N ALA A 99 6.83 3.01 1.09
CA ALA A 99 7.96 3.95 1.11
C ALA A 99 7.49 5.40 1.07
N LEU A 100 6.51 5.74 0.23
CA LEU A 100 5.95 7.09 0.15
C LEU A 100 5.27 7.51 1.45
N ALA A 101 4.49 6.62 2.08
CA ALA A 101 3.86 6.89 3.37
C ALA A 101 4.91 7.17 4.46
N ARG A 102 5.95 6.33 4.56
CA ARG A 102 7.08 6.56 5.50
C ARG A 102 7.80 7.88 5.25
N LEU A 103 8.11 8.20 3.99
CA LEU A 103 8.77 9.46 3.63
C LEU A 103 7.93 10.69 3.98
N ALA A 104 6.60 10.53 4.00
CA ALA A 104 5.66 11.56 4.43
C ALA A 104 5.46 11.63 5.96
N GLY A 105 6.13 10.78 6.74
CA GLY A 105 5.95 10.70 8.21
C GLY A 105 4.59 10.11 8.63
N LEU A 106 3.96 9.33 7.76
CA LEU A 106 2.68 8.68 8.00
C LEU A 106 2.87 7.20 8.36
N ALA A 107 1.77 6.55 8.80
CA ALA A 107 1.74 5.10 8.98
C ALA A 107 2.24 4.40 7.70
N ALA A 108 3.06 3.35 7.84
CA ALA A 108 3.72 2.64 6.74
C ALA A 108 2.71 1.79 5.94
N SER A 109 1.71 2.45 5.38
CA SER A 109 0.61 1.85 4.62
C SER A 109 0.11 2.80 3.55
N GLY A 110 -0.35 2.26 2.42
CA GLY A 110 -0.92 3.05 1.33
C GLY A 110 -1.98 2.29 0.55
N VAL A 111 -3.07 3.00 0.24
CA VAL A 111 -4.10 2.46 -0.66
C VAL A 111 -3.63 2.60 -2.10
N ILE A 112 -3.69 1.52 -2.84
CA ILE A 112 -3.36 1.49 -4.27
C ILE A 112 -4.51 0.85 -5.06
N CYS A 113 -4.70 1.36 -6.28
CA CYS A 113 -5.72 0.85 -7.18
C CYS A 113 -5.31 1.20 -8.62
N GLU A 114 -5.54 0.29 -9.53
CA GLU A 114 -5.29 0.55 -10.96
C GLU A 114 -6.27 1.60 -11.51
N VAL A 115 -5.81 2.38 -12.48
CA VAL A 115 -6.67 3.28 -13.27
C VAL A 115 -7.11 2.56 -14.54
N ALA A 116 -8.42 2.35 -14.68
CA ALA A 116 -9.00 1.76 -15.87
C ALA A 116 -9.59 2.83 -16.80
N ASN A 117 -9.46 2.62 -18.11
CA ASN A 117 -10.12 3.40 -19.13
C ASN A 117 -11.64 3.11 -19.16
N ASP A 118 -12.43 3.96 -19.81
CA ASP A 118 -13.87 3.80 -19.88
C ASP A 118 -14.31 2.57 -20.68
N ASP A 119 -13.47 2.09 -21.59
CA ASP A 119 -13.67 0.84 -22.33
C ASP A 119 -13.32 -0.43 -21.51
N GLY A 120 -12.82 -0.27 -20.28
CA GLY A 120 -12.45 -1.36 -19.39
C GLY A 120 -10.99 -1.83 -19.53
N THR A 121 -10.23 -1.30 -20.48
CA THR A 121 -8.78 -1.57 -20.58
C THR A 121 -8.00 -0.82 -19.49
N MET A 122 -6.80 -1.29 -19.19
CA MET A 122 -5.95 -0.63 -18.19
C MET A 122 -5.25 0.59 -18.81
N ALA A 123 -5.33 1.73 -18.12
CA ALA A 123 -4.65 2.95 -18.54
C ALA A 123 -3.12 2.75 -18.56
N ARG A 124 -2.49 3.21 -19.63
CA ARG A 124 -1.03 3.21 -19.81
C ARG A 124 -0.48 4.63 -19.66
N LEU A 125 0.82 4.79 -19.76
CA LEU A 125 1.48 6.07 -19.48
C LEU A 125 0.87 7.29 -20.19
N PRO A 126 0.49 7.23 -21.49
CA PRO A 126 -0.15 8.37 -22.15
C PRO A 126 -1.50 8.76 -21.52
N GLU A 127 -2.33 7.76 -21.19
CA GLU A 127 -3.63 7.96 -20.53
C GLU A 127 -3.43 8.47 -19.10
N LEU A 128 -2.48 7.88 -18.35
CA LEU A 128 -2.16 8.29 -16.98
C LEU A 128 -1.65 9.73 -16.90
N LYS A 129 -0.88 10.20 -17.89
CA LYS A 129 -0.46 11.61 -17.95
C LYS A 129 -1.66 12.55 -18.11
N ARG A 130 -2.59 12.23 -19.02
CA ARG A 130 -3.83 13.00 -19.19
C ARG A 130 -4.70 12.98 -17.95
N PHE A 131 -4.86 11.80 -17.33
CA PHE A 131 -5.59 11.62 -16.10
C PHE A 131 -5.01 12.45 -14.96
N ALA A 132 -3.70 12.36 -14.74
CA ALA A 132 -3.02 13.13 -13.70
C ALA A 132 -3.16 14.64 -13.91
N GLN A 133 -3.02 15.12 -15.15
CA GLN A 133 -3.21 16.53 -15.49
C GLN A 133 -4.66 16.99 -15.24
N HIS A 134 -5.64 16.20 -15.68
CA HIS A 134 -7.06 16.52 -15.52
C HIS A 134 -7.49 16.62 -14.05
N HIS A 135 -6.94 15.77 -13.23
CA HIS A 135 -7.27 15.70 -11.78
C HIS A 135 -6.28 16.42 -10.87
N ALA A 136 -5.33 17.19 -11.44
CA ALA A 136 -4.26 17.87 -10.69
C ALA A 136 -3.46 16.94 -9.76
N LEU A 137 -3.23 15.70 -10.20
CA LEU A 137 -2.48 14.68 -9.45
C LEU A 137 -1.00 14.71 -9.83
N ARG A 138 -0.15 14.28 -8.90
CA ARG A 138 1.26 14.05 -9.16
C ARG A 138 1.46 12.69 -9.83
N LEU A 139 2.31 12.65 -10.84
CA LEU A 139 2.74 11.42 -11.51
C LEU A 139 4.23 11.22 -11.24
N ILE A 140 4.57 10.12 -10.59
CA ILE A 140 5.95 9.72 -10.30
C ILE A 140 6.20 8.32 -10.85
N THR A 141 7.47 7.95 -11.00
CA THR A 141 7.84 6.59 -11.37
C THR A 141 8.53 5.88 -10.19
N ILE A 142 8.41 4.55 -10.15
CA ILE A 142 9.14 3.74 -9.16
C ILE A 142 10.66 3.94 -9.32
N LYS A 143 11.15 4.15 -10.54
CA LYS A 143 12.56 4.44 -10.82
C LYS A 143 13.03 5.72 -10.11
N ASP A 144 12.24 6.79 -10.19
CA ASP A 144 12.57 8.07 -9.55
C ASP A 144 12.49 7.95 -8.02
N LEU A 145 11.50 7.22 -7.50
CA LEU A 145 11.40 6.93 -6.07
C LEU A 145 12.61 6.17 -5.57
N ILE A 146 13.06 5.13 -6.27
CA ILE A 146 14.28 4.38 -5.93
C ILE A 146 15.49 5.29 -5.88
N ALA A 147 15.66 6.17 -6.90
CA ALA A 147 16.76 7.10 -6.91
C ALA A 147 16.71 8.09 -5.73
N TYR A 148 15.51 8.52 -5.35
CA TYR A 148 15.30 9.37 -4.18
C TYR A 148 15.66 8.64 -2.87
N VAL A 149 15.14 7.43 -2.66
CA VAL A 149 15.39 6.62 -1.44
C VAL A 149 16.90 6.36 -1.27
N ARG A 150 17.60 5.96 -2.34
CA ARG A 150 19.05 5.75 -2.30
C ARG A 150 19.81 7.00 -1.85
N ARG A 151 19.43 8.18 -2.35
CA ARG A 151 20.06 9.45 -1.92
C ARG A 151 19.82 9.72 -0.44
N GLN A 152 18.61 9.45 0.06
CA GLN A 152 18.29 9.65 1.48
C GLN A 152 19.09 8.71 2.39
N GLU A 153 19.27 7.45 2.00
CA GLU A 153 20.12 6.51 2.75
C GLU A 153 21.57 6.96 2.78
N SER A 154 22.14 7.35 1.63
CA SER A 154 23.51 7.83 1.56
C SER A 154 23.76 9.09 2.43
N VAL A 155 22.78 10.00 2.49
CA VAL A 155 22.88 11.19 3.36
C VAL A 155 22.86 10.78 4.84
N ARG A 156 21.97 9.84 5.22
CA ARG A 156 21.89 9.35 6.59
C ARG A 156 23.16 8.61 7.05
N GLU A 157 23.84 7.92 6.14
CA GLU A 157 25.11 7.23 6.44
C GLU A 157 26.26 8.22 6.64
N LEU A 158 26.18 9.42 6.05
CA LEU A 158 27.19 10.47 6.18
C LEU A 158 26.99 11.38 7.40
N GLU A 159 25.82 11.34 8.04
CA GLU A 159 25.56 12.11 9.26
C GLU A 159 26.26 11.45 10.47
N PRO A 160 27.06 12.20 11.26
CA PRO A 160 27.71 11.68 12.46
C PRO A 160 26.70 11.10 13.46
N ALA A 161 27.08 10.02 14.14
CA ALA A 161 26.21 9.30 15.08
C ALA A 161 25.67 10.17 16.24
N ASP A 162 26.35 11.25 16.59
CA ASP A 162 26.00 12.17 17.68
C ASP A 162 24.77 13.06 17.40
N ILE A 163 24.35 13.21 16.12
CA ILE A 163 23.17 14.02 15.77
C ILE A 163 21.88 13.19 15.80
N ARG A 164 21.99 11.87 15.78
CA ARG A 164 20.83 10.95 15.77
C ARG A 164 20.08 10.82 17.10
N SER A 165 20.63 11.34 18.18
CA SER A 165 20.09 11.20 19.55
C SER A 165 19.31 12.43 20.05
N VAL A 166 19.11 13.46 19.23
CA VAL A 166 18.52 14.75 19.65
C VAL A 166 17.26 15.15 18.84
N ALA A 167 16.68 14.24 18.05
CA ALA A 167 15.44 14.51 17.31
C ALA A 167 14.29 13.64 17.79
#